data_745444e78a98a4d4c2131d291ac5b6b5
#
_entry.id   745444e78a98a4d4c2131d291ac5b6b5
#
_cell.length_a   1.000
_cell.length_b   1.000
_cell.length_c   1.000
_cell.angle_alpha   90.00
_cell.angle_beta   90.00
_cell.angle_gamma   90.00
#
_symmetry.space_group_name_H-M   'P 1'
#
loop_
_entity.id
_entity.type
_entity.pdbx_description
1 polymer ?
#
loop_
_entity_poly.entity_id
_entity_poly.type
_entity_poly.pdbx_seq_one_letter_code
_entity_poly.pdbx_strand_id
1 'polypeptide(L)'
;MSAGFWYSDDLLHWDFHADPDLLIYDYAPDVRQVGDSLYFCASRKGRNCPILRTADPLTEPFTEVSAPFAFWDPDLFCDDDGRVYFYWGCSNTTPIYGVEMDPDTMTPIGEKQELIFGNETVLATNAPATTALWTGKPACCTSP
;
A
#
# COMPACT_ATOMS: atom_id res chain seq x y z
N MET A 1 -4.63 -1.42 -24.72
CA MET A 1 -3.52 -1.75 -23.80
C MET A 1 -3.97 -2.94 -22.99
N SER A 2 -3.13 -3.94 -22.87
CA SER A 2 -3.43 -5.07 -21.98
C SER A 2 -3.08 -4.67 -20.55
N ALA A 3 -3.93 -5.02 -19.59
CA ALA A 3 -3.60 -4.94 -18.18
C ALA A 3 -2.51 -5.97 -17.85
N GLY A 4 -1.72 -5.72 -16.84
CA GLY A 4 -0.63 -6.58 -16.43
C GLY A 4 0.45 -5.81 -15.68
N PHE A 5 1.56 -6.49 -15.44
CA PHE A 5 2.69 -5.94 -14.69
C PHE A 5 4.03 -6.40 -15.27
N TRP A 6 5.08 -5.68 -14.94
CA TRP A 6 6.45 -6.06 -15.26
C TRP A 6 7.08 -6.76 -14.05
N TYR A 7 7.84 -7.80 -14.30
CA TYR A 7 8.58 -8.51 -13.26
C TYR A 7 10.02 -8.79 -13.72
N SER A 8 10.90 -9.01 -12.75
CA SER A 8 12.32 -9.26 -12.99
C SER A 8 12.91 -10.06 -11.82
N ASP A 9 13.81 -11.00 -12.13
CA ASP A 9 14.60 -11.73 -11.15
C ASP A 9 15.92 -11.03 -10.81
N ASP A 10 16.41 -10.13 -11.67
CA ASP A 10 17.73 -9.52 -11.56
C ASP A 10 17.74 -7.98 -11.59
N LEU A 11 16.58 -7.34 -11.73
CA LEU A 11 16.36 -5.90 -11.88
C LEU A 11 16.99 -5.27 -13.14
N LEU A 12 17.54 -6.09 -14.04
CA LEU A 12 18.14 -5.67 -15.29
C LEU A 12 17.31 -6.10 -16.49
N HIS A 13 16.76 -7.30 -16.44
CA HIS A 13 15.93 -7.87 -17.48
C HIS A 13 14.49 -7.96 -16.97
N TRP A 14 13.56 -7.39 -17.73
CA TRP A 14 12.15 -7.27 -17.33
C TRP A 14 11.25 -7.94 -18.35
N ASP A 15 10.36 -8.78 -17.87
CA ASP A 15 9.32 -9.42 -18.66
C ASP A 15 7.95 -8.86 -18.33
N PHE A 16 7.07 -8.76 -19.33
CA PHE A 16 5.70 -8.31 -19.13
C PHE A 16 4.78 -9.52 -18.96
N HIS A 17 4.12 -9.60 -17.83
CA HIS A 17 3.04 -10.56 -17.58
C HIS A 17 1.71 -9.88 -17.85
N ALA A 18 0.96 -10.39 -18.85
CA ALA A 18 -0.38 -9.93 -19.14
C ALA A 18 -1.37 -10.57 -18.17
N ASP A 19 -2.10 -9.75 -17.42
CA ASP A 19 -3.16 -10.20 -16.54
C ASP A 19 -4.46 -9.49 -16.93
N PRO A 20 -5.33 -10.14 -17.72
CA PRO A 20 -6.56 -9.53 -18.21
C PRO A 20 -7.59 -9.30 -17.09
N ASP A 21 -7.47 -9.98 -15.98
CA ASP A 21 -8.37 -9.87 -14.83
C ASP A 21 -7.94 -8.75 -13.87
N LEU A 22 -6.68 -8.31 -13.96
CA LEU A 22 -6.21 -7.16 -13.22
C LEU A 22 -6.81 -5.89 -13.80
N LEU A 23 -7.66 -5.23 -13.03
CA LEU A 23 -8.33 -4.01 -13.45
C LEU A 23 -7.33 -2.88 -13.71
N ILE A 24 -7.63 -2.04 -14.69
CA ILE A 24 -6.91 -0.79 -14.86
C ILE A 24 -7.41 0.19 -13.80
N TYR A 25 -6.50 0.67 -13.00
CA TYR A 25 -6.75 1.63 -11.93
C TYR A 25 -6.36 3.05 -12.38
N ASP A 26 -6.88 4.04 -11.68
CA ASP A 26 -6.67 5.43 -12.07
C ASP A 26 -5.26 5.92 -11.71
N TYR A 27 -4.73 5.57 -10.52
CA TYR A 27 -3.50 6.14 -9.97
C TYR A 27 -2.76 5.21 -9.03
N ALA A 28 -1.43 5.46 -8.94
CA ALA A 28 -0.52 5.07 -7.87
C ALA A 28 -0.74 3.65 -7.35
N PRO A 29 -0.43 2.63 -8.14
CA PRO A 29 -0.46 1.26 -7.65
C PRO A 29 0.66 1.03 -6.63
N ASP A 30 0.34 0.26 -5.59
CA ASP A 30 1.31 -0.27 -4.64
C ASP A 30 1.24 -1.79 -4.61
N VAL A 31 2.39 -2.42 -4.46
CA VAL A 31 2.53 -3.87 -4.30
C VAL A 31 3.39 -4.16 -3.09
N ARG A 32 2.87 -4.96 -2.16
CA ARG A 32 3.58 -5.31 -0.93
C ARG A 32 3.48 -6.80 -0.63
N GLN A 33 4.59 -7.39 -0.24
CA GLN A 33 4.58 -8.72 0.33
C GLN A 33 4.22 -8.65 1.81
N VAL A 34 3.23 -9.47 2.22
CA VAL A 34 2.86 -9.69 3.62
C VAL A 34 2.75 -11.20 3.81
N GLY A 35 3.61 -11.76 4.67
CA GLY A 35 3.77 -13.21 4.77
C GLY A 35 4.16 -13.84 3.44
N ASP A 36 3.45 -14.88 3.05
CA ASP A 36 3.69 -15.62 1.79
C ASP A 36 2.83 -15.11 0.62
N SER A 37 2.20 -13.95 0.75
CA SER A 37 1.32 -13.39 -0.28
C SER A 37 1.76 -12.02 -0.73
N LEU A 38 1.46 -11.70 -1.99
CA LEU A 38 1.56 -10.35 -2.54
C LEU A 38 0.19 -9.67 -2.49
N TYR A 39 0.18 -8.45 -2.01
CA TYR A 39 -0.99 -7.60 -1.99
C TYR A 39 -0.81 -6.45 -2.99
N PHE A 40 -1.85 -6.18 -3.72
CA PHE A 40 -1.92 -5.08 -4.68
C PHE A 40 -3.06 -4.16 -4.32
N CYS A 41 -2.81 -2.86 -4.32
CA CYS A 41 -3.83 -1.84 -4.19
C CYS A 41 -3.56 -0.66 -5.11
N ALA A 42 -4.61 0.00 -5.56
CA ALA A 42 -4.52 1.17 -6.41
C ALA A 42 -5.77 2.02 -6.29
N SER A 43 -5.60 3.32 -6.52
CA SER A 43 -6.70 4.29 -6.39
C SER A 43 -7.76 4.12 -7.47
N ARG A 44 -9.03 4.26 -7.08
CA ARG A 44 -10.18 4.32 -7.98
C ARG A 44 -10.99 5.57 -7.65
N LYS A 45 -11.14 6.44 -8.64
CA LYS A 45 -11.81 7.73 -8.47
C LYS A 45 -13.25 7.58 -7.98
N GLY A 46 -13.54 8.14 -6.78
CA GLY A 46 -14.89 8.23 -6.23
C GLY A 46 -15.53 6.90 -5.82
N ARG A 47 -14.73 5.83 -5.65
CA ARG A 47 -15.21 4.50 -5.23
C ARG A 47 -14.30 3.92 -4.16
N ASN A 48 -14.82 2.96 -3.40
CA ASN A 48 -13.98 2.11 -2.58
C ASN A 48 -12.95 1.41 -3.45
N CYS A 49 -11.71 1.39 -2.97
CA CYS A 49 -10.60 0.80 -3.70
C CYS A 49 -10.34 -0.60 -3.15
N PRO A 50 -10.29 -1.61 -4.01
CA PRO A 50 -10.02 -2.97 -3.57
C PRO A 50 -8.57 -3.15 -3.17
N ILE A 51 -8.35 -4.03 -2.21
CA ILE A 51 -7.06 -4.64 -1.90
C ILE A 51 -7.13 -6.07 -2.42
N LEU A 52 -6.25 -6.39 -3.34
CA LEU A 52 -6.18 -7.69 -4.00
C LEU A 52 -5.01 -8.50 -3.45
N ARG A 53 -5.12 -9.82 -3.50
CA ARG A 53 -4.08 -10.74 -3.03
C ARG A 53 -3.87 -11.88 -4.02
N THR A 54 -2.61 -12.32 -4.14
CA THR A 54 -2.21 -13.56 -4.79
C THR A 54 -1.07 -14.22 -4.01
N ALA A 55 -0.93 -15.54 -4.07
CA ALA A 55 0.24 -16.23 -3.55
C ALA A 55 1.38 -16.23 -4.58
N ASP A 56 1.06 -16.29 -5.87
CA ASP A 56 2.04 -16.20 -6.95
C ASP A 56 1.43 -15.45 -8.15
N PRO A 57 1.86 -14.23 -8.42
CA PRO A 57 1.27 -13.39 -9.47
C PRO A 57 1.50 -13.91 -10.88
N LEU A 58 2.44 -14.84 -11.07
CA LEU A 58 2.72 -15.41 -12.40
C LEU A 58 1.83 -16.62 -12.72
N THR A 59 1.28 -17.29 -11.71
CA THR A 59 0.52 -18.54 -11.87
C THR A 59 -0.90 -18.48 -11.32
N GLU A 60 -1.19 -17.53 -10.44
CA GLU A 60 -2.49 -17.37 -9.79
C GLU A 60 -3.05 -15.96 -9.97
N PRO A 61 -4.36 -15.80 -10.20
CA PRO A 61 -4.96 -14.48 -10.33
C PRO A 61 -4.95 -13.72 -9.00
N PHE A 62 -4.93 -12.40 -9.09
CA PHE A 62 -5.23 -11.54 -7.97
C PHE A 62 -6.72 -11.64 -7.60
N THR A 63 -7.01 -11.86 -6.33
CA THR A 63 -8.38 -11.96 -5.79
C THR A 63 -8.63 -10.85 -4.78
N GLU A 64 -9.83 -10.26 -4.80
CA GLU A 64 -10.22 -9.23 -3.85
C GLU A 64 -10.32 -9.81 -2.43
N VAL A 65 -9.60 -9.21 -1.49
CA VAL A 65 -9.66 -9.52 -0.06
C VAL A 65 -10.61 -8.56 0.64
N SER A 66 -10.50 -7.26 0.33
CA SER A 66 -11.33 -6.22 0.90
C SER A 66 -11.44 -5.01 -0.05
N ALA A 67 -12.43 -4.14 0.22
CA ALA A 67 -12.55 -2.82 -0.38
C ALA A 67 -12.99 -1.82 0.69
N PRO A 68 -12.12 -1.46 1.65
CA PRO A 68 -12.53 -0.83 2.90
C PRO A 68 -13.05 0.59 2.71
N PHE A 69 -12.40 1.40 1.86
CA PHE A 69 -12.77 2.80 1.61
C PHE A 69 -12.12 3.32 0.32
N ALA A 70 -12.46 4.54 -0.05
CA ALA A 70 -11.79 5.25 -1.13
C ALA A 70 -10.48 5.84 -0.62
N PHE A 71 -9.39 5.64 -1.36
CA PHE A 71 -8.07 6.17 -1.03
C PHE A 71 -7.33 6.69 -2.26
N TRP A 72 -6.31 7.50 -2.04
CA TRP A 72 -5.41 8.05 -3.03
C TRP A 72 -3.98 7.76 -2.61
N ASP A 73 -3.14 7.40 -3.58
CA ASP A 73 -1.72 7.12 -3.36
C ASP A 73 -1.51 6.21 -2.14
N PRO A 74 -1.98 4.96 -2.23
CA PRO A 74 -1.87 4.00 -1.15
C PRO A 74 -0.44 3.53 -0.95
N ASP A 75 -0.11 3.19 0.28
CA ASP A 75 1.09 2.45 0.66
C ASP A 75 0.73 1.44 1.75
N LEU A 76 0.95 0.18 1.48
CA LEU A 76 0.77 -0.91 2.43
C LEU A 76 2.10 -1.22 3.08
N PHE A 77 2.20 -1.08 4.38
CA PHE A 77 3.42 -1.31 5.15
C PHE A 77 3.26 -2.46 6.12
N CYS A 78 4.20 -3.41 6.11
CA CYS A 78 4.30 -4.49 7.09
C CYS A 78 5.48 -4.20 8.00
N ASP A 79 5.23 -4.11 9.31
CA ASP A 79 6.25 -3.86 10.33
C ASP A 79 6.96 -5.16 10.71
N ASP A 80 8.11 -5.03 11.38
CA ASP A 80 8.95 -6.16 11.82
C ASP A 80 8.24 -7.10 12.82
N ASP A 81 7.21 -6.60 13.50
CA ASP A 81 6.39 -7.37 14.44
C ASP A 81 5.17 -8.05 13.76
N GLY A 82 5.05 -7.91 12.43
CA GLY A 82 3.97 -8.51 11.64
C GLY A 82 2.68 -7.70 11.59
N ARG A 83 2.65 -6.52 12.22
CA ARG A 83 1.51 -5.61 12.05
C ARG A 83 1.52 -4.98 10.68
N VAL A 84 0.33 -4.79 10.12
CA VAL A 84 0.13 -4.19 8.81
C VAL A 84 -0.50 -2.81 8.97
N TYR A 85 0.05 -1.83 8.29
CA TYR A 85 -0.45 -0.46 8.26
C TYR A 85 -0.76 -0.04 6.85
N PHE A 86 -1.79 0.76 6.70
CA PHE A 86 -2.18 1.33 5.43
C PHE A 86 -2.12 2.84 5.51
N TYR A 87 -1.33 3.43 4.61
CA TYR A 87 -1.17 4.88 4.48
C TYR A 87 -1.78 5.35 3.17
N TRP A 88 -2.37 6.54 3.18
CA TRP A 88 -2.90 7.14 1.96
C TRP A 88 -3.03 8.66 2.06
N GLY A 89 -3.05 9.32 0.89
CA GLY A 89 -3.28 10.75 0.75
C GLY A 89 -2.24 11.41 -0.15
N CYS A 90 -2.66 12.40 -0.92
CA CYS A 90 -1.80 13.12 -1.85
C CYS A 90 -2.13 14.61 -1.95
N SER A 91 -2.93 15.13 -1.03
CA SER A 91 -3.43 16.50 -1.09
C SER A 91 -2.61 17.44 -0.21
N ASN A 92 -2.45 18.68 -0.67
CA ASN A 92 -1.90 19.77 0.17
C ASN A 92 -2.94 20.34 1.16
N THR A 93 -4.18 19.94 1.05
CA THR A 93 -5.31 20.47 1.87
C THR A 93 -5.86 19.45 2.85
N THR A 94 -5.54 18.18 2.68
CA THR A 94 -5.92 17.09 3.57
C THR A 94 -4.66 16.37 4.03
N PRO A 95 -4.65 15.80 5.25
CA PRO A 95 -3.48 15.09 5.74
C PRO A 95 -3.20 13.79 4.97
N ILE A 96 -1.99 13.28 5.13
CA ILE A 96 -1.70 11.87 4.94
C ILE A 96 -2.31 11.14 6.13
N TYR A 97 -3.10 10.13 5.84
CA TYR A 97 -3.75 9.28 6.85
C TYR A 97 -3.00 7.97 7.03
N GLY A 98 -3.17 7.34 8.17
CA GLY A 98 -2.72 6.00 8.45
C GLY A 98 -3.71 5.24 9.32
N VAL A 99 -3.79 3.95 9.14
CA VAL A 99 -4.59 3.04 9.97
C VAL A 99 -3.92 1.68 10.06
N GLU A 100 -4.04 1.02 11.20
CA GLU A 100 -3.65 -0.38 11.33
C GLU A 100 -4.68 -1.27 10.64
N MET A 101 -4.21 -2.30 9.96
CA MET A 101 -5.05 -3.25 9.22
C MET A 101 -4.98 -4.63 9.87
N ASP A 102 -6.06 -5.32 9.87
CA ASP A 102 -6.09 -6.75 10.17
C ASP A 102 -5.36 -7.50 9.04
N PRO A 103 -4.28 -8.24 9.32
CA PRO A 103 -3.45 -8.85 8.28
C PRO A 103 -4.14 -9.97 7.50
N ASP A 104 -5.18 -10.59 8.06
CA ASP A 104 -5.91 -11.69 7.42
C ASP A 104 -7.01 -11.17 6.49
N THR A 105 -7.70 -10.11 6.91
CA THR A 105 -8.88 -9.58 6.22
C THR A 105 -8.63 -8.29 5.47
N MET A 106 -7.49 -7.63 5.71
CA MET A 106 -7.17 -6.31 5.16
C MET A 106 -8.30 -5.29 5.41
N THR A 107 -8.84 -5.32 6.61
CA THR A 107 -9.83 -4.35 7.09
C THR A 107 -9.23 -3.49 8.20
N PRO A 108 -9.61 -2.21 8.32
CA PRO A 108 -9.09 -1.33 9.35
C PRO A 108 -9.36 -1.82 10.77
N ILE A 109 -8.36 -1.70 11.64
CA ILE A 109 -8.48 -1.88 13.10
C ILE A 109 -8.49 -0.50 13.74
N GLY A 110 -9.64 -0.10 14.29
CA GLY A 110 -9.81 1.20 14.94
C GLY A 110 -9.98 2.37 13.99
N GLU A 111 -9.65 3.57 14.48
CA GLU A 111 -9.86 4.82 13.75
C GLU A 111 -8.60 5.24 12.99
N LYS A 112 -8.82 5.81 11.80
CA LYS A 112 -7.72 6.41 11.03
C LYS A 112 -7.07 7.57 11.80
N GLN A 113 -5.76 7.68 11.67
CA GLN A 113 -4.96 8.76 12.23
C GLN A 113 -4.58 9.77 11.16
N GLU A 114 -4.57 11.05 11.52
CA GLU A 114 -4.03 12.13 10.71
C GLU A 114 -2.55 12.30 11.04
N LEU A 115 -1.67 12.05 10.07
CA LEU A 115 -0.23 11.94 10.31
C LEU A 115 0.53 13.18 9.85
N ILE A 116 0.40 13.58 8.59
CA ILE A 116 1.19 14.64 7.98
C ILE A 116 0.27 15.58 7.22
N PHE A 117 0.41 16.87 7.47
CA PHE A 117 -0.27 17.93 6.71
C PHE A 117 0.72 18.60 5.76
N GLY A 118 0.31 18.81 4.53
CA GLY A 118 1.09 19.52 3.52
C GLY A 118 1.08 21.05 3.70
N ASN A 119 1.32 21.53 4.94
CA ASN A 119 1.32 22.94 5.27
C ASN A 119 2.70 23.37 5.79
N GLU A 120 3.31 24.37 5.16
CA GLU A 120 4.61 24.95 5.57
C GLU A 120 4.61 25.41 7.03
N THR A 121 3.47 25.75 7.60
CA THR A 121 3.34 26.22 8.98
C THR A 121 3.64 25.11 10.00
N VAL A 122 3.49 23.85 9.65
CA VAL A 122 3.75 22.72 10.56
C VAL A 122 5.27 22.50 10.76
N LEU A 123 6.09 22.91 9.82
CA LEU A 123 7.54 22.81 9.95
C LEU A 123 8.11 23.89 10.89
N ALA A 124 7.34 24.91 11.23
CA ALA A 124 7.78 26.03 12.07
C ALA A 124 7.28 25.99 13.52
N THR A 125 6.37 25.12 13.87
CA THR A 125 5.88 24.97 15.24
C THR A 125 6.55 23.75 15.89
N ASN A 126 7.18 23.98 17.04
CA ASN A 126 7.74 22.96 17.93
C ASN A 126 6.65 21.98 18.40
N ALA A 127 6.17 21.13 17.51
CA ALA A 127 5.41 19.97 17.91
C ALA A 127 6.37 19.07 18.74
N PRO A 128 5.97 18.59 19.93
CA PRO A 128 6.80 17.64 20.64
C PRO A 128 7.05 16.46 19.71
N ALA A 129 8.33 16.16 19.53
CA ALA A 129 8.79 15.12 18.65
C ALA A 129 8.31 13.74 19.13
N THR A 130 7.12 13.38 18.75
CA THR A 130 6.81 12.00 18.44
C THR A 130 7.03 11.84 16.93
N THR A 131 8.21 12.18 16.52
CA THR A 131 8.73 11.88 15.20
C THR A 131 9.08 10.40 15.25
N ALA A 132 8.20 9.57 14.78
CA ALA A 132 8.63 8.30 14.22
C ALA A 132 9.51 8.67 13.02
N LEU A 133 10.78 8.91 13.28
CA LEU A 133 11.79 9.02 12.26
C LEU A 133 11.82 7.65 11.58
N TRP A 134 11.29 7.62 10.36
CA TRP A 134 11.52 6.53 9.46
C TRP A 134 13.02 6.38 9.24
N THR A 135 13.69 5.54 10.01
CA THR A 135 15.07 5.14 9.77
C THR A 135 15.03 3.98 8.80
N GLY A 136 15.04 4.33 7.51
CA GLY A 136 15.00 3.37 6.42
C GLY A 136 16.09 2.30 6.52
N LYS A 137 15.68 1.11 6.88
CA LYS A 137 16.25 -0.13 6.36
C LYS A 137 15.10 -0.89 5.72
N PRO A 138 15.23 -1.32 4.45
CA PRO A 138 14.28 -2.26 3.91
C PRO A 138 14.44 -3.55 4.72
N ALA A 139 13.52 -3.82 5.62
CA ALA A 139 13.40 -5.10 6.25
C ALA A 139 12.81 -6.04 5.20
N CYS A 140 13.68 -6.78 4.54
CA CYS A 140 13.27 -7.98 3.85
C CYS A 140 12.76 -8.93 4.93
N CYS A 141 11.48 -9.26 4.93
CA CYS A 141 10.91 -10.31 5.78
C CYS A 141 11.54 -11.64 5.36
N THR A 142 12.70 -11.96 5.92
CA THR A 142 13.25 -13.30 5.86
C THR A 142 12.74 -14.04 7.07
N SER A 143 11.75 -14.90 6.85
CA SER A 143 11.41 -15.94 7.83
C SER A 143 12.59 -16.89 8.02
N PRO A 144 12.83 -17.40 9.25
CA PRO A 144 13.89 -18.36 9.53
C PRO A 144 13.64 -19.72 8.89
#